data_429e187e23a17aed1b8d9a2f1fc02d23
#
_entry.id   429e187e23a17aed1b8d9a2f1fc02d23
#
_cell.length_a   1.000
_cell.length_b   1.000
_cell.length_c   1.000
_cell.angle_alpha   90.00
_cell.angle_beta   90.00
_cell.angle_gamma   90.00
#
_symmetry.space_group_name_H-M   'P 1'
#
loop_
_entity.id
_entity.type
_entity.pdbx_description
1 polymer ?
#
loop_
_entity_poly.entity_id
_entity_poly.type
_entity_poly.pdbx_seq_one_letter_code
_entity_poly.pdbx_strand_id
1 'polypeptide(L)'
;FMGMIANAKTKTSGVHQNQLEEYILKEMPEAHVPGMTISIVNDNRELYCAAYGTVQKTEADFTMGALSQTITAAAILHLQEEDELKLDDTVGDYLTDYHSAEAVTIEQLLTHTSGLSKDSDLSDIKLNDEWGDYAYADVNYMLLGKIIESVTNMTYEEYVSDNIFDVLDMNSTFSLSNSKEFSENIVTGYQTYFGFHVPKEIDAQKNKEDAASNSLLSNVKDMGRYLQMFLNDGGKVLDKKSVKKILKGQGDVTDAEASDMLFGTKVSSGMGWMETKVAGTRVLYQLGTAQNATTVAMLLPEENLGITMMFNTMDYLVGQKLIQKMEKGILNIVLGKTADEIGSSTYMTKYAIVDGLVVLALVLAWLPIMMMGFWSHRRKNHIWSIGGICIDGLIHLVVPSVVLGLLYTVAQTDLIRSYMPDLFLAIWAFAISLYIGAVIKLIAMFVYTKKKHAAGVELEEQTVESEEAANSLVEKNEDKSVDKEDTE
;
A
#
# COMPACT_ATOMS: atom_id res chain seq x y z
N PHE A 1 4.06 1.93 30.02
CA PHE A 1 4.65 0.86 29.21
C PHE A 1 5.09 -0.26 30.17
N MET A 2 4.29 -1.33 30.33
CA MET A 2 4.74 -2.57 30.96
C MET A 2 5.79 -3.21 30.04
N GLY A 3 6.93 -3.61 30.61
CA GLY A 3 8.06 -4.16 29.88
C GLY A 3 7.63 -5.28 28.94
N MET A 4 7.90 -5.09 27.65
CA MET A 4 7.75 -6.15 26.66
C MET A 4 8.71 -7.29 27.02
N ILE A 5 8.19 -8.50 27.08
CA ILE A 5 8.94 -9.72 27.28
C ILE A 5 8.71 -10.59 26.05
N ALA A 6 9.68 -11.40 25.66
CA ALA A 6 9.46 -12.42 24.64
C ALA A 6 8.34 -13.36 25.11
N ASN A 7 7.25 -13.43 24.35
CA ASN A 7 6.05 -14.19 24.75
C ASN A 7 6.24 -15.69 24.60
N ALA A 8 6.97 -16.11 23.55
CA ALA A 8 7.39 -17.48 23.32
C ALA A 8 8.81 -17.49 22.76
N LYS A 9 9.65 -18.41 23.21
CA LYS A 9 11.08 -18.46 22.88
C LYS A 9 11.64 -19.87 22.99
N THR A 10 12.40 -20.29 21.99
CA THR A 10 13.22 -21.50 22.03
C THR A 10 14.64 -21.14 22.46
N LYS A 11 15.19 -21.83 23.47
CA LYS A 11 16.57 -21.62 23.97
C LYS A 11 17.53 -22.58 23.26
N THR A 12 18.35 -22.09 22.37
CA THR A 12 19.48 -22.83 21.77
C THR A 12 20.72 -21.92 21.73
N SER A 13 21.91 -22.45 22.02
CA SER A 13 23.15 -21.67 22.03
C SER A 13 23.74 -21.50 20.63
N GLY A 14 24.13 -20.29 20.24
CA GLY A 14 24.86 -20.07 18.97
C GLY A 14 24.64 -18.73 18.25
N VAL A 15 23.62 -17.97 18.62
CA VAL A 15 23.41 -16.59 18.18
C VAL A 15 23.56 -15.69 19.40
N HIS A 16 23.97 -14.45 19.27
CA HIS A 16 24.06 -13.46 20.37
C HIS A 16 22.67 -13.16 20.97
N GLN A 17 22.00 -14.18 21.51
CA GLN A 17 20.58 -14.19 21.87
C GLN A 17 20.19 -13.06 22.82
N ASN A 18 20.99 -12.81 23.86
CA ASN A 18 20.69 -11.75 24.83
C ASN A 18 20.76 -10.38 24.18
N GLN A 19 21.75 -10.14 23.32
CA GLN A 19 21.91 -8.88 22.60
C GLN A 19 20.80 -8.69 21.58
N LEU A 20 20.39 -9.77 20.90
CA LEU A 20 19.30 -9.78 19.94
C LEU A 20 17.97 -9.45 20.64
N GLU A 21 17.68 -10.10 21.75
CA GLU A 21 16.47 -9.88 22.54
C GLU A 21 16.42 -8.45 23.10
N GLU A 22 17.53 -7.97 23.66
CA GLU A 22 17.64 -6.58 24.15
C GLU A 22 17.38 -5.56 23.04
N TYR A 23 17.96 -5.78 21.85
CA TYR A 23 17.77 -4.93 20.69
C TYR A 23 16.30 -4.94 20.24
N ILE A 24 15.68 -6.11 20.08
CA ILE A 24 14.28 -6.23 19.65
C ILE A 24 13.35 -5.52 20.64
N LEU A 25 13.51 -5.79 21.94
CA LEU A 25 12.68 -5.19 22.99
C LEU A 25 12.82 -3.66 23.05
N LYS A 26 14.01 -3.13 22.74
CA LYS A 26 14.29 -1.70 22.69
C LYS A 26 13.74 -1.04 21.43
N GLU A 27 14.02 -1.60 20.27
CA GLU A 27 13.80 -0.92 19.00
C GLU A 27 12.41 -1.20 18.41
N MET A 28 11.72 -2.28 18.78
CA MET A 28 10.37 -2.58 18.31
C MET A 28 9.34 -1.48 18.65
N PRO A 29 9.32 -0.92 19.89
CA PRO A 29 8.48 0.24 20.20
C PRO A 29 8.84 1.49 19.41
N GLU A 30 10.15 1.72 19.17
CA GLU A 30 10.66 2.88 18.44
C GLU A 30 10.32 2.79 16.93
N ALA A 31 10.25 1.58 16.40
CA ALA A 31 9.77 1.29 15.05
C ALA A 31 8.24 1.31 14.94
N HIS A 32 7.52 1.51 16.06
CA HIS A 32 6.06 1.39 16.11
C HIS A 32 5.54 0.05 15.56
N VAL A 33 6.19 -1.05 15.90
CA VAL A 33 5.76 -2.41 15.56
C VAL A 33 4.91 -2.98 16.69
N PRO A 34 3.61 -3.30 16.47
CA PRO A 34 2.75 -3.84 17.52
C PRO A 34 3.18 -5.23 17.96
N GLY A 35 3.60 -6.07 17.02
CA GLY A 35 4.08 -7.43 17.31
C GLY A 35 4.87 -8.02 16.15
N MET A 36 5.73 -8.98 16.47
CA MET A 36 6.54 -9.69 15.50
C MET A 36 6.87 -11.11 15.93
N THR A 37 7.24 -11.92 14.96
CA THR A 37 7.91 -13.21 15.17
C THR A 37 9.24 -13.23 14.42
N ILE A 38 10.17 -14.04 14.92
CA ILE A 38 11.48 -14.27 14.30
C ILE A 38 11.90 -15.72 14.46
N SER A 39 12.50 -16.28 13.40
CA SER A 39 13.21 -17.55 13.43
C SER A 39 14.59 -17.39 12.81
N ILE A 40 15.60 -17.98 13.43
CA ILE A 40 16.97 -18.08 12.91
C ILE A 40 17.32 -19.56 12.90
N VAL A 41 17.73 -20.06 11.75
CA VAL A 41 18.05 -21.46 11.52
C VAL A 41 19.45 -21.62 10.92
N ASN A 42 20.02 -22.81 11.07
CA ASN A 42 21.09 -23.30 10.20
C ASN A 42 20.61 -24.56 9.46
N ASP A 43 21.47 -25.18 8.69
CA ASP A 43 21.18 -26.41 7.95
C ASP A 43 20.62 -27.56 8.81
N ASN A 44 20.95 -27.59 10.11
CA ASN A 44 20.64 -28.71 11.00
C ASN A 44 19.49 -28.45 11.98
N ARG A 45 19.29 -27.19 12.40
CA ARG A 45 18.36 -26.88 13.49
C ARG A 45 17.94 -25.43 13.55
N GLU A 46 16.88 -25.19 14.31
CA GLU A 46 16.49 -23.88 14.79
C GLU A 46 17.48 -23.39 15.87
N LEU A 47 18.07 -22.21 15.66
CA LEU A 47 19.00 -21.55 16.56
C LEU A 47 18.31 -20.60 17.51
N TYR A 48 17.29 -19.92 17.02
CA TYR A 48 16.47 -18.97 17.76
C TYR A 48 15.08 -18.89 17.17
N CYS A 49 14.04 -18.88 18.02
CA CYS A 49 12.67 -18.64 17.61
C CYS A 49 11.91 -17.92 18.73
N ALA A 50 11.28 -16.80 18.42
CA ALA A 50 10.60 -15.98 19.42
C ALA A 50 9.42 -15.20 18.84
N ALA A 51 8.46 -14.85 19.71
CA ALA A 51 7.34 -13.97 19.43
C ALA A 51 7.32 -12.80 20.42
N TYR A 52 6.96 -11.61 19.95
CA TYR A 52 7.01 -10.36 20.72
C TYR A 52 5.75 -9.52 20.54
N GLY A 53 5.50 -8.65 21.51
CA GLY A 53 4.44 -7.65 21.48
C GLY A 53 3.05 -8.28 21.51
N THR A 54 2.20 -7.91 20.57
CA THR A 54 0.83 -8.41 20.46
C THR A 54 0.75 -9.84 19.91
N VAL A 55 1.82 -10.35 19.30
CA VAL A 55 1.90 -11.73 18.82
C VAL A 55 2.31 -12.64 19.98
N GLN A 56 1.50 -13.66 20.28
CA GLN A 56 1.67 -14.50 21.46
C GLN A 56 2.36 -15.83 21.18
N LYS A 57 2.40 -16.27 19.92
CA LYS A 57 2.89 -17.59 19.51
C LYS A 57 3.83 -17.46 18.31
N THR A 58 4.84 -18.31 18.25
CA THR A 58 5.74 -18.44 17.10
C THR A 58 5.07 -19.15 15.91
N GLU A 59 3.96 -19.83 16.15
CA GLU A 59 3.09 -20.47 15.17
C GLU A 59 1.99 -19.55 14.64
N ALA A 60 2.07 -18.25 14.92
CA ALA A 60 1.13 -17.28 14.38
C ALA A 60 1.33 -17.12 12.86
N ASP A 61 0.25 -17.25 12.09
CA ASP A 61 0.28 -17.23 10.63
C ASP A 61 0.11 -15.80 10.12
N PHE A 62 1.03 -15.38 9.24
CA PHE A 62 1.05 -14.06 8.61
C PHE A 62 0.85 -14.19 7.12
N THR A 63 0.23 -13.18 6.50
CA THR A 63 0.24 -13.05 5.05
C THR A 63 1.65 -12.79 4.57
N MET A 64 2.14 -13.61 3.66
CA MET A 64 3.52 -13.58 3.22
C MET A 64 3.85 -12.45 2.23
N GLY A 65 2.83 -11.90 1.54
CA GLY A 65 3.08 -10.95 0.45
C GLY A 65 3.97 -11.59 -0.63
N ALA A 66 4.81 -10.78 -1.26
CA ALA A 66 5.72 -11.25 -2.32
C ALA A 66 6.75 -12.31 -1.88
N LEU A 67 6.87 -12.60 -0.56
CA LEU A 67 7.64 -13.76 -0.10
C LEU A 67 7.05 -15.08 -0.64
N SER A 68 5.74 -15.12 -1.00
CA SER A 68 5.09 -16.23 -1.69
C SER A 68 5.78 -16.59 -3.02
N GLN A 69 6.38 -15.61 -3.70
CA GLN A 69 7.06 -15.81 -4.97
C GLN A 69 8.25 -16.76 -4.86
N THR A 70 8.91 -16.83 -3.71
CA THR A 70 10.01 -17.78 -3.49
C THR A 70 9.52 -19.24 -3.57
N ILE A 71 8.31 -19.51 -3.06
CA ILE A 71 7.65 -20.82 -3.13
C ILE A 71 7.34 -21.19 -4.59
N THR A 72 6.77 -20.25 -5.34
CA THR A 72 6.43 -20.44 -6.75
C THR A 72 7.67 -20.68 -7.60
N ALA A 73 8.77 -19.95 -7.34
CA ALA A 73 10.04 -20.20 -8.01
C ALA A 73 10.58 -21.60 -7.74
N ALA A 74 10.50 -22.07 -6.49
CA ALA A 74 10.88 -23.43 -6.13
C ALA A 74 10.00 -24.49 -6.84
N ALA A 75 8.68 -24.25 -6.92
CA ALA A 75 7.74 -25.13 -7.62
C ALA A 75 8.03 -25.24 -9.13
N ILE A 76 8.33 -24.13 -9.80
CA ILE A 76 8.72 -24.13 -11.22
C ILE A 76 10.04 -24.90 -11.44
N LEU A 77 11.04 -24.70 -10.58
CA LEU A 77 12.30 -25.43 -10.71
C LEU A 77 12.13 -26.93 -10.40
N HIS A 78 11.21 -27.30 -9.50
CA HIS A 78 10.85 -28.69 -9.24
C HIS A 78 10.24 -29.34 -10.51
N LEU A 79 9.30 -28.66 -11.20
CA LEU A 79 8.75 -29.12 -12.47
C LEU A 79 9.81 -29.23 -13.58
N GLN A 80 10.78 -28.30 -13.59
CA GLN A 80 11.92 -28.39 -14.52
C GLN A 80 12.78 -29.62 -14.27
N GLU A 81 13.00 -30.01 -13.00
CA GLU A 81 13.75 -31.23 -12.64
C GLU A 81 13.03 -32.51 -13.06
N GLU A 82 11.69 -32.48 -13.09
CA GLU A 82 10.83 -33.58 -13.56
C GLU A 82 10.67 -33.61 -15.08
N ASP A 83 11.39 -32.75 -15.84
CA ASP A 83 11.29 -32.61 -17.31
C ASP A 83 9.88 -32.21 -17.81
N GLU A 84 9.01 -31.68 -16.94
CA GLU A 84 7.64 -31.25 -17.29
C GLU A 84 7.58 -29.90 -17.99
N LEU A 85 8.60 -29.05 -17.79
CA LEU A 85 8.76 -27.75 -18.45
C LEU A 85 10.24 -27.35 -18.57
N LYS A 86 10.52 -26.34 -19.41
CA LYS A 86 11.83 -25.70 -19.51
C LYS A 86 11.70 -24.20 -19.26
N LEU A 87 12.75 -23.57 -18.75
CA LEU A 87 12.72 -22.13 -18.46
C LEU A 87 12.72 -21.26 -19.72
N ASP A 88 13.17 -21.78 -20.85
CA ASP A 88 13.10 -21.16 -22.18
C ASP A 88 11.77 -21.38 -22.90
N ASP A 89 10.87 -22.21 -22.38
CA ASP A 89 9.50 -22.33 -22.88
C ASP A 89 8.75 -21.01 -22.62
N THR A 90 7.79 -20.71 -23.50
CA THR A 90 7.01 -19.47 -23.42
C THR A 90 5.68 -19.67 -22.72
N VAL A 91 5.07 -18.57 -22.27
CA VAL A 91 3.70 -18.57 -21.71
C VAL A 91 2.73 -19.21 -22.71
N GLY A 92 2.86 -18.90 -24.01
CA GLY A 92 1.99 -19.43 -25.07
C GLY A 92 2.07 -20.95 -25.26
N ASP A 93 3.16 -21.59 -24.83
CA ASP A 93 3.28 -23.07 -24.90
C ASP A 93 2.31 -23.76 -23.91
N TYR A 94 1.88 -23.07 -22.85
CA TYR A 94 1.05 -23.62 -21.78
C TYR A 94 -0.31 -22.94 -21.63
N LEU A 95 -0.42 -21.64 -21.96
CA LEU A 95 -1.58 -20.80 -21.70
C LEU A 95 -2.03 -20.08 -22.97
N THR A 96 -3.13 -20.53 -23.57
CA THR A 96 -3.64 -20.00 -24.85
C THR A 96 -4.43 -18.69 -24.74
N ASP A 97 -4.88 -18.32 -23.53
CA ASP A 97 -5.76 -17.17 -23.32
C ASP A 97 -5.02 -15.86 -23.06
N TYR A 98 -3.70 -15.92 -22.86
CA TYR A 98 -2.88 -14.74 -22.47
C TYR A 98 -2.00 -14.23 -23.63
N HIS A 99 -2.65 -13.84 -24.73
CA HIS A 99 -1.97 -13.45 -25.98
C HIS A 99 -0.93 -12.31 -25.83
N SER A 100 -1.16 -11.35 -24.90
CA SER A 100 -0.21 -10.27 -24.66
C SER A 100 1.11 -10.76 -24.05
N ALA A 101 1.11 -11.89 -23.39
CA ALA A 101 2.28 -12.49 -22.75
C ALA A 101 2.79 -13.74 -23.49
N GLU A 102 2.21 -14.15 -24.61
CA GLU A 102 2.48 -15.44 -25.27
C GLU A 102 3.96 -15.69 -25.60
N ALA A 103 4.72 -14.65 -25.90
CA ALA A 103 6.14 -14.74 -26.25
C ALA A 103 7.09 -14.61 -25.03
N VAL A 104 6.56 -14.37 -23.83
CA VAL A 104 7.35 -14.22 -22.60
C VAL A 104 7.80 -15.60 -22.13
N THR A 105 9.09 -15.76 -21.80
CA THR A 105 9.60 -17.03 -21.29
C THR A 105 9.36 -17.19 -19.79
N ILE A 106 9.33 -18.42 -19.31
CA ILE A 106 9.22 -18.76 -17.87
C ILE A 106 10.39 -18.09 -17.08
N GLU A 107 11.62 -18.09 -17.63
CA GLU A 107 12.75 -17.43 -17.00
C GLU A 107 12.54 -15.92 -16.85
N GLN A 108 11.97 -15.27 -17.85
CA GLN A 108 11.65 -13.82 -17.79
C GLN A 108 10.56 -13.52 -16.75
N LEU A 109 9.57 -14.39 -16.60
CA LEU A 109 8.58 -14.26 -15.52
C LEU A 109 9.24 -14.39 -14.14
N LEU A 110 10.07 -15.42 -13.92
CA LEU A 110 10.76 -15.67 -12.66
C LEU A 110 11.69 -14.51 -12.23
N THR A 111 12.31 -13.84 -13.21
CA THR A 111 13.29 -12.77 -12.96
C THR A 111 12.72 -11.37 -13.03
N HIS A 112 11.42 -11.22 -13.30
CA HIS A 112 10.76 -9.93 -13.56
C HIS A 112 11.39 -9.13 -14.71
N THR A 113 11.81 -9.81 -15.78
CA THR A 113 12.36 -9.18 -17.01
C THR A 113 11.45 -9.35 -18.21
N SER A 114 10.19 -9.67 -17.96
CA SER A 114 9.16 -9.97 -18.96
C SER A 114 8.64 -8.76 -19.75
N GLY A 115 8.88 -7.54 -19.26
CA GLY A 115 8.24 -6.34 -19.80
C GLY A 115 6.75 -6.22 -19.48
N LEU A 116 6.21 -7.03 -18.55
CA LEU A 116 4.84 -6.89 -18.08
C LEU A 116 4.74 -5.73 -17.09
N SER A 117 3.69 -4.92 -17.23
CA SER A 117 3.47 -3.75 -16.37
C SER A 117 3.02 -4.18 -14.95
N LYS A 118 3.49 -3.46 -13.94
CA LYS A 118 3.02 -3.61 -12.56
C LYS A 118 1.51 -3.36 -12.36
N ASP A 119 0.87 -2.67 -13.29
CA ASP A 119 -0.56 -2.38 -13.29
C ASP A 119 -1.36 -3.47 -14.05
N SER A 120 -0.73 -4.58 -14.40
CA SER A 120 -1.38 -5.73 -15.01
C SER A 120 -2.01 -6.65 -13.96
N ASP A 121 -3.14 -7.23 -14.33
CA ASP A 121 -3.69 -8.42 -13.69
C ASP A 121 -4.00 -9.50 -14.77
N LEU A 122 -4.43 -10.69 -14.35
CA LEU A 122 -4.70 -11.79 -15.29
C LEU A 122 -5.84 -11.48 -16.27
N SER A 123 -6.74 -10.55 -15.96
CA SER A 123 -7.84 -10.14 -16.84
C SER A 123 -7.44 -9.03 -17.83
N ASP A 124 -6.38 -8.25 -17.53
CA ASP A 124 -5.91 -7.13 -18.35
C ASP A 124 -4.38 -7.01 -18.30
N ILE A 125 -3.71 -7.84 -19.10
CA ILE A 125 -2.25 -7.86 -19.18
C ILE A 125 -1.75 -6.72 -20.08
N LYS A 126 -0.97 -5.82 -19.47
CA LYS A 126 -0.34 -4.67 -20.11
C LYS A 126 1.17 -4.88 -20.26
N LEU A 127 1.71 -4.46 -21.39
CA LEU A 127 3.15 -4.40 -21.63
C LEU A 127 3.68 -3.00 -21.26
N ASN A 128 4.91 -2.95 -20.79
CA ASN A 128 5.69 -1.72 -20.69
C ASN A 128 6.83 -1.75 -21.74
N ASP A 129 7.59 -0.66 -21.87
CA ASP A 129 8.69 -0.56 -22.84
C ASP A 129 10.03 -1.13 -22.29
N GLU A 130 10.01 -1.74 -21.08
CA GLU A 130 11.21 -2.20 -20.35
C GLU A 130 11.46 -3.70 -20.53
N TRP A 131 11.37 -4.18 -21.76
CA TRP A 131 11.60 -5.59 -22.08
C TRP A 131 13.07 -5.98 -21.84
N GLY A 132 13.28 -6.98 -21.00
CA GLY A 132 14.61 -7.51 -20.67
C GLY A 132 15.26 -6.83 -19.46
N ASP A 133 14.77 -5.67 -19.03
CA ASP A 133 15.20 -5.01 -17.80
C ASP A 133 14.31 -5.46 -16.62
N TYR A 134 14.84 -5.34 -15.41
CA TYR A 134 14.06 -5.65 -14.22
C TYR A 134 12.92 -4.65 -14.02
N ALA A 135 11.69 -5.16 -14.03
CA ALA A 135 10.48 -4.42 -13.71
C ALA A 135 9.53 -5.32 -12.91
N TYR A 136 9.38 -5.04 -11.62
CA TYR A 136 8.52 -5.83 -10.75
C TYR A 136 7.06 -5.77 -11.19
N ALA A 137 6.42 -6.94 -11.35
CA ALA A 137 4.99 -7.07 -11.60
C ALA A 137 4.46 -8.39 -11.02
N ASP A 138 3.39 -8.32 -10.21
CA ASP A 138 2.77 -9.50 -9.58
C ASP A 138 2.25 -10.50 -10.61
N VAL A 139 1.76 -10.01 -11.75
CA VAL A 139 1.23 -10.82 -12.84
C VAL A 139 2.25 -11.84 -13.38
N ASN A 140 3.56 -11.58 -13.25
CA ASN A 140 4.59 -12.56 -13.61
C ASN A 140 4.40 -13.86 -12.84
N TYR A 141 4.23 -13.77 -11.53
CA TYR A 141 4.08 -14.94 -10.67
C TYR A 141 2.66 -15.52 -10.69
N MET A 142 1.65 -14.70 -10.96
CA MET A 142 0.29 -15.19 -11.23
C MET A 142 0.27 -16.08 -12.48
N LEU A 143 0.96 -15.68 -13.56
CA LEU A 143 1.12 -16.50 -14.76
C LEU A 143 1.90 -17.79 -14.48
N LEU A 144 2.96 -17.75 -13.67
CA LEU A 144 3.69 -18.96 -13.24
C LEU A 144 2.78 -19.91 -12.48
N GLY A 145 1.89 -19.41 -11.61
CA GLY A 145 0.86 -20.21 -10.96
C GLY A 145 -0.07 -20.90 -11.97
N LYS A 146 -0.52 -20.17 -12.98
CA LYS A 146 -1.35 -20.75 -14.06
C LYS A 146 -0.61 -21.79 -14.92
N ILE A 147 0.68 -21.59 -15.14
CA ILE A 147 1.52 -22.59 -15.84
C ILE A 147 1.62 -23.86 -15.00
N ILE A 148 1.84 -23.78 -13.68
CA ILE A 148 1.83 -24.93 -12.78
C ILE A 148 0.50 -25.68 -12.89
N GLU A 149 -0.63 -24.98 -12.82
CA GLU A 149 -1.97 -25.57 -12.96
C GLU A 149 -2.15 -26.25 -14.31
N SER A 150 -1.71 -25.64 -15.40
CA SER A 150 -1.81 -26.18 -16.77
C SER A 150 -0.99 -27.46 -16.96
N VAL A 151 0.24 -27.46 -16.44
CA VAL A 151 1.18 -28.58 -16.57
C VAL A 151 0.74 -29.79 -15.74
N THR A 152 0.29 -29.53 -14.49
CA THR A 152 0.03 -30.60 -13.51
C THR A 152 -1.43 -31.09 -13.49
N ASN A 153 -2.36 -30.30 -14.03
CA ASN A 153 -3.81 -30.48 -13.85
C ASN A 153 -4.25 -30.50 -12.37
N MET A 154 -3.47 -29.89 -11.49
CA MET A 154 -3.78 -29.62 -10.07
C MET A 154 -4.00 -28.12 -9.89
N THR A 155 -4.65 -27.70 -8.80
CA THR A 155 -4.59 -26.30 -8.41
C THR A 155 -3.16 -25.96 -7.95
N TYR A 156 -2.77 -24.68 -8.05
CA TYR A 156 -1.47 -24.22 -7.56
C TYR A 156 -1.23 -24.64 -6.11
N GLU A 157 -2.27 -24.44 -5.27
CA GLU A 157 -2.21 -24.74 -3.84
C GLU A 157 -2.03 -26.23 -3.56
N GLU A 158 -2.75 -27.10 -4.28
CA GLU A 158 -2.58 -28.55 -4.16
C GLU A 158 -1.15 -28.95 -4.52
N TYR A 159 -0.63 -28.42 -5.64
CA TYR A 159 0.72 -28.75 -6.09
C TYR A 159 1.80 -28.35 -5.07
N VAL A 160 1.77 -27.10 -4.56
CA VAL A 160 2.78 -26.65 -3.60
C VAL A 160 2.61 -27.33 -2.23
N SER A 161 1.39 -27.68 -1.84
CA SER A 161 1.15 -28.46 -0.63
C SER A 161 1.81 -29.83 -0.73
N ASP A 162 1.52 -30.61 -1.76
CA ASP A 162 1.99 -31.97 -1.90
C ASP A 162 3.50 -32.06 -2.11
N ASN A 163 4.08 -31.13 -2.88
CA ASN A 163 5.48 -31.23 -3.32
C ASN A 163 6.47 -30.36 -2.51
N ILE A 164 5.97 -29.39 -1.76
CA ILE A 164 6.84 -28.50 -0.95
C ILE A 164 6.43 -28.55 0.52
N PHE A 165 5.18 -28.20 0.85
CA PHE A 165 4.80 -28.00 2.26
C PHE A 165 4.80 -29.29 3.04
N ASP A 166 4.16 -30.36 2.53
CA ASP A 166 4.12 -31.66 3.20
C ASP A 166 5.50 -32.31 3.26
N VAL A 167 6.32 -32.14 2.21
CA VAL A 167 7.70 -32.67 2.15
C VAL A 167 8.61 -32.04 3.20
N LEU A 168 8.36 -30.74 3.52
CA LEU A 168 9.14 -29.97 4.48
C LEU A 168 8.49 -29.87 5.88
N ASP A 169 7.37 -30.57 6.12
CA ASP A 169 6.58 -30.48 7.35
C ASP A 169 6.08 -29.04 7.65
N MET A 170 5.76 -28.25 6.60
CA MET A 170 5.24 -26.88 6.70
C MET A 170 3.72 -26.87 6.92
N ASN A 171 3.28 -27.43 8.04
CA ASN A 171 1.88 -27.78 8.29
C ASN A 171 0.93 -26.58 8.51
N SER A 172 1.47 -25.39 8.65
CA SER A 172 0.70 -24.12 8.81
C SER A 172 0.90 -23.17 7.64
N THR A 173 1.42 -23.66 6.50
CA THR A 173 1.56 -22.86 5.28
C THR A 173 0.44 -23.23 4.30
N PHE A 174 -0.36 -22.23 3.91
CA PHE A 174 -1.56 -22.46 3.10
C PHE A 174 -1.98 -21.21 2.33
N SER A 175 -2.90 -21.38 1.36
CA SER A 175 -3.58 -20.27 0.72
C SER A 175 -4.97 -20.07 1.33
N LEU A 176 -5.37 -18.82 1.52
CA LEU A 176 -6.73 -18.47 1.98
C LEU A 176 -7.83 -18.97 1.05
N SER A 177 -7.54 -19.21 -0.22
CA SER A 177 -8.50 -19.72 -1.20
C SER A 177 -8.99 -21.13 -0.87
N ASN A 178 -8.14 -21.95 -0.25
CA ASN A 178 -8.41 -23.36 0.11
C ASN A 178 -8.84 -23.56 1.56
N SER A 179 -8.87 -22.52 2.38
CA SER A 179 -9.21 -22.66 3.78
C SER A 179 -10.71 -22.94 3.97
N LYS A 180 -11.07 -24.21 4.09
CA LYS A 180 -12.37 -24.61 4.66
C LYS A 180 -12.46 -24.30 6.15
N GLU A 181 -11.34 -24.06 6.81
CA GLU A 181 -11.20 -23.69 8.21
C GLU A 181 -10.16 -22.56 8.29
N PHE A 182 -10.60 -21.35 8.67
CA PHE A 182 -9.67 -20.29 9.05
C PHE A 182 -8.81 -20.81 10.20
N SER A 183 -7.49 -20.78 10.03
CA SER A 183 -6.58 -21.12 11.11
C SER A 183 -6.84 -20.19 12.31
N GLU A 184 -7.05 -20.77 13.51
CA GLU A 184 -7.14 -20.01 14.76
C GLU A 184 -5.83 -19.26 15.08
N ASN A 185 -4.79 -19.51 14.30
CA ASN A 185 -3.47 -18.92 14.47
C ASN A 185 -3.22 -17.70 13.58
N ILE A 186 -4.17 -17.31 12.68
CA ILE A 186 -4.00 -16.10 11.87
C ILE A 186 -3.82 -14.90 12.79
N VAL A 187 -2.72 -14.18 12.60
CA VAL A 187 -2.38 -13.03 13.42
C VAL A 187 -3.33 -11.86 13.13
N THR A 188 -3.72 -11.13 14.18
CA THR A 188 -4.34 -9.82 14.00
C THR A 188 -3.29 -8.87 13.46
N GLY A 189 -3.45 -8.45 12.21
CA GLY A 189 -2.58 -7.47 11.59
C GLY A 189 -3.13 -6.05 11.73
N TYR A 190 -2.29 -5.06 11.53
CA TYR A 190 -2.63 -3.66 11.71
C TYR A 190 -2.24 -2.84 10.49
N GLN A 191 -3.10 -1.89 10.18
CA GLN A 191 -2.84 -0.83 9.21
C GLN A 191 -2.77 0.50 9.95
N THR A 192 -1.96 1.43 9.45
CA THR A 192 -1.77 2.72 10.11
C THR A 192 -2.71 3.78 9.54
N TYR A 193 -3.37 4.53 10.43
CA TYR A 193 -4.19 5.70 10.13
C TYR A 193 -3.72 6.85 11.01
N PHE A 194 -3.18 7.90 10.43
CA PHE A 194 -2.69 9.08 11.18
C PHE A 194 -1.75 8.71 12.33
N GLY A 195 -0.83 7.78 12.06
CA GLY A 195 0.11 7.29 13.06
C GLY A 195 -0.46 6.29 14.08
N PHE A 196 -1.75 5.94 14.02
CA PHE A 196 -2.37 4.97 14.93
C PHE A 196 -2.61 3.63 14.24
N HIS A 197 -2.33 2.55 14.95
CA HIS A 197 -2.59 1.20 14.49
C HIS A 197 -4.06 0.85 14.62
N VAL A 198 -4.68 0.47 13.51
CA VAL A 198 -6.06 -0.01 13.44
C VAL A 198 -6.04 -1.47 12.98
N PRO A 199 -6.72 -2.40 13.68
CA PRO A 199 -6.81 -3.78 13.24
C PRO A 199 -7.35 -3.87 11.81
N LYS A 200 -6.69 -4.69 10.99
CA LYS A 200 -7.05 -4.93 9.59
C LYS A 200 -7.19 -6.43 9.35
N GLU A 201 -8.39 -6.87 9.07
CA GLU A 201 -8.65 -8.25 8.67
C GLU A 201 -8.14 -8.51 7.24
N ILE A 202 -7.79 -9.75 6.98
CA ILE A 202 -7.38 -10.22 5.65
C ILE A 202 -8.64 -10.37 4.79
N ASP A 203 -8.62 -9.78 3.59
CA ASP A 203 -9.69 -9.95 2.61
C ASP A 203 -9.46 -11.25 1.82
N ALA A 204 -10.06 -12.33 2.30
CA ALA A 204 -9.94 -13.66 1.70
C ALA A 204 -10.49 -13.75 0.26
N GLN A 205 -11.44 -12.87 -0.12
CA GLN A 205 -12.04 -12.93 -1.47
C GLN A 205 -11.15 -12.29 -2.54
N LYS A 206 -10.37 -11.28 -2.20
CA LYS A 206 -9.42 -10.64 -3.13
C LYS A 206 -8.23 -11.53 -3.46
N ASN A 207 -7.94 -12.52 -2.64
CA ASN A 207 -6.66 -13.24 -2.67
C ASN A 207 -6.70 -14.57 -3.42
N LYS A 208 -7.82 -14.94 -4.07
CA LYS A 208 -7.95 -16.26 -4.72
C LYS A 208 -7.02 -16.47 -5.92
N GLU A 209 -6.71 -15.41 -6.65
CA GLU A 209 -5.89 -15.48 -7.87
C GLU A 209 -4.41 -15.17 -7.60
N ASP A 210 -4.09 -14.72 -6.37
CA ASP A 210 -2.78 -14.20 -6.00
C ASP A 210 -1.90 -15.18 -5.20
N ALA A 211 -2.32 -16.43 -5.00
CA ALA A 211 -1.59 -17.39 -4.15
C ALA A 211 -0.12 -17.53 -4.59
N ALA A 212 0.11 -17.63 -5.90
CA ALA A 212 1.43 -17.79 -6.47
C ALA A 212 2.31 -16.52 -6.35
N SER A 213 1.72 -15.34 -6.16
CA SER A 213 2.45 -14.06 -6.10
C SER A 213 2.49 -13.46 -4.70
N ASN A 214 1.36 -13.42 -3.94
CA ASN A 214 1.29 -12.58 -2.74
C ASN A 214 0.49 -13.15 -1.56
N SER A 215 -0.36 -14.16 -1.74
CA SER A 215 -1.42 -14.43 -0.75
C SER A 215 -1.30 -15.74 0.02
N LEU A 216 -0.14 -16.37 0.01
CA LEU A 216 0.14 -17.45 0.94
C LEU A 216 0.24 -16.91 2.37
N LEU A 217 -0.18 -17.73 3.33
CA LEU A 217 0.04 -17.54 4.77
C LEU A 217 1.06 -18.55 5.27
N SER A 218 1.88 -18.13 6.21
CA SER A 218 2.85 -18.98 6.87
C SER A 218 3.27 -18.40 8.21
N ASN A 219 4.08 -19.14 8.96
CA ASN A 219 4.72 -18.69 10.17
C ASN A 219 6.24 -18.85 10.11
N VAL A 220 6.95 -18.29 11.09
CA VAL A 220 8.43 -18.32 11.10
C VAL A 220 9.02 -19.70 11.27
N LYS A 221 8.28 -20.66 11.83
CA LYS A 221 8.78 -22.05 11.98
C LYS A 221 8.75 -22.79 10.65
N ASP A 222 7.64 -22.69 9.91
CA ASP A 222 7.51 -23.30 8.59
C ASP A 222 8.50 -22.66 7.62
N MET A 223 8.61 -21.33 7.63
CA MET A 223 9.61 -20.63 6.81
C MET A 223 11.05 -20.98 7.26
N GLY A 224 11.28 -21.25 8.52
CA GLY A 224 12.55 -21.77 8.99
C GLY A 224 12.93 -23.10 8.32
N ARG A 225 11.97 -24.05 8.20
CA ARG A 225 12.14 -25.33 7.48
C ARG A 225 12.39 -25.09 5.98
N TYR A 226 11.65 -24.16 5.39
CA TYR A 226 11.86 -23.75 4.00
C TYR A 226 13.27 -23.19 3.75
N LEU A 227 13.78 -22.33 4.62
CA LEU A 227 15.16 -21.84 4.51
C LEU A 227 16.20 -22.94 4.74
N GLN A 228 15.94 -23.89 5.63
CA GLN A 228 16.80 -25.06 5.83
C GLN A 228 16.92 -25.93 4.58
N MET A 229 15.86 -26.03 3.77
CA MET A 229 15.90 -26.74 2.49
C MET A 229 16.98 -26.14 1.57
N PHE A 230 17.07 -24.80 1.45
CA PHE A 230 18.11 -24.15 0.64
C PHE A 230 19.51 -24.34 1.25
N LEU A 231 19.66 -24.27 2.58
CA LEU A 231 20.95 -24.47 3.27
C LEU A 231 21.42 -25.93 3.14
N ASN A 232 20.51 -26.87 2.89
CA ASN A 232 20.78 -28.27 2.66
C ASN A 232 20.81 -28.66 1.17
N ASP A 233 21.24 -27.72 0.31
CA ASP A 233 21.38 -27.96 -1.14
C ASP A 233 20.08 -28.46 -1.81
N GLY A 234 18.89 -28.08 -1.28
CA GLY A 234 17.57 -28.40 -1.81
C GLY A 234 16.80 -29.51 -1.05
N GLY A 235 17.49 -30.24 -0.18
CA GLY A 235 16.87 -31.25 0.66
C GLY A 235 16.18 -32.35 -0.14
N LYS A 236 14.85 -32.49 0.03
CA LYS A 236 14.00 -33.44 -0.70
C LYS A 236 13.14 -32.77 -1.79
N VAL A 237 13.21 -31.45 -1.94
CA VAL A 237 12.35 -30.68 -2.83
C VAL A 237 13.09 -30.32 -4.12
N LEU A 238 14.36 -29.94 -4.04
CA LEU A 238 15.15 -29.50 -5.19
C LEU A 238 16.52 -30.17 -5.20
N ASP A 239 17.12 -30.25 -6.38
CA ASP A 239 18.51 -30.61 -6.49
C ASP A 239 19.44 -29.41 -6.22
N LYS A 240 20.70 -29.68 -5.94
CA LYS A 240 21.73 -28.66 -5.69
C LYS A 240 21.93 -27.68 -6.86
N LYS A 241 21.67 -28.14 -8.09
CA LYS A 241 21.84 -27.32 -9.32
C LYS A 241 20.72 -26.28 -9.39
N SER A 242 19.49 -26.66 -9.11
CA SER A 242 18.34 -25.78 -9.06
C SER A 242 18.44 -24.76 -7.92
N VAL A 243 18.88 -25.19 -6.72
CA VAL A 243 19.16 -24.26 -5.63
C VAL A 243 20.18 -23.19 -6.03
N LYS A 244 21.29 -23.60 -6.66
CA LYS A 244 22.30 -22.64 -7.15
C LYS A 244 21.74 -21.70 -8.21
N LYS A 245 20.80 -22.18 -9.06
CA LYS A 245 20.16 -21.39 -10.09
C LYS A 245 19.21 -20.34 -9.49
N ILE A 246 18.36 -20.74 -8.54
CA ILE A 246 17.42 -19.87 -7.84
C ILE A 246 18.17 -18.76 -7.09
N LEU A 247 19.22 -19.13 -6.34
CA LEU A 247 19.95 -18.22 -5.47
C LEU A 247 21.02 -17.39 -6.22
N LYS A 248 21.02 -17.40 -7.56
CA LYS A 248 21.96 -16.61 -8.35
C LYS A 248 21.29 -15.30 -8.79
N GLY A 249 21.86 -14.16 -8.38
CA GLY A 249 21.50 -12.87 -8.97
C GLY A 249 21.77 -12.87 -10.47
N GLN A 250 20.83 -12.41 -11.28
CA GLN A 250 20.88 -12.47 -12.75
C GLN A 250 20.92 -11.10 -13.42
N GLY A 251 20.30 -10.10 -12.80
CA GLY A 251 20.25 -8.75 -13.33
C GLY A 251 20.36 -7.69 -12.24
N ASP A 252 21.02 -6.58 -12.54
CA ASP A 252 21.08 -5.46 -11.61
C ASP A 252 19.70 -4.77 -11.52
N VAL A 253 19.23 -4.52 -10.32
CA VAL A 253 18.03 -3.72 -10.07
C VAL A 253 18.41 -2.26 -10.18
N THR A 254 17.98 -1.61 -11.25
CA THR A 254 18.34 -0.22 -11.57
C THR A 254 17.33 0.80 -11.06
N ASP A 255 16.14 0.37 -10.67
CA ASP A 255 15.09 1.24 -10.16
C ASP A 255 15.51 1.86 -8.82
N ALA A 256 15.52 3.21 -8.77
CA ALA A 256 15.85 3.95 -7.56
C ALA A 256 14.90 3.64 -6.39
N GLU A 257 13.61 3.40 -6.66
CA GLU A 257 12.65 2.99 -5.63
C GLU A 257 12.95 1.60 -5.08
N ALA A 258 13.27 0.63 -5.97
CA ALA A 258 13.65 -0.72 -5.55
C ALA A 258 14.94 -0.68 -4.73
N SER A 259 15.95 0.09 -5.12
CA SER A 259 17.20 0.22 -4.38
C SER A 259 17.03 0.89 -2.99
N ASP A 260 16.07 1.80 -2.84
CA ASP A 260 15.76 2.45 -1.56
C ASP A 260 14.99 1.53 -0.59
N MET A 261 14.24 0.54 -1.10
CA MET A 261 13.52 -0.46 -0.32
C MET A 261 14.37 -1.66 0.09
N LEU A 262 15.53 -1.83 -0.54
CA LEU A 262 16.40 -2.98 -0.38
C LEU A 262 17.60 -2.62 0.51
N PHE A 263 18.16 -3.61 1.20
CA PHE A 263 19.22 -3.42 2.21
C PHE A 263 20.52 -2.79 1.70
N GLY A 264 20.72 -2.64 0.41
CA GLY A 264 21.98 -2.19 -0.17
C GLY A 264 21.84 -1.29 -1.39
N THR A 265 22.95 -0.67 -1.78
CA THR A 265 23.05 0.19 -2.96
C THR A 265 23.25 -0.56 -4.27
N LYS A 266 23.59 -1.85 -4.21
CA LYS A 266 23.69 -2.78 -5.32
C LYS A 266 22.86 -4.01 -5.01
N VAL A 267 21.84 -4.23 -5.80
CA VAL A 267 20.93 -5.37 -5.66
C VAL A 267 20.82 -6.02 -7.03
N SER A 268 20.90 -7.34 -7.05
CA SER A 268 20.60 -8.13 -8.23
C SER A 268 19.36 -8.95 -8.01
N SER A 269 18.48 -8.97 -9.00
CA SER A 269 17.29 -9.84 -8.98
C SER A 269 17.67 -11.26 -9.39
N GLY A 270 17.05 -12.24 -8.77
CA GLY A 270 17.11 -13.66 -9.13
C GLY A 270 15.69 -14.22 -9.30
N MET A 271 15.53 -15.52 -9.18
CA MET A 271 14.24 -16.21 -9.29
C MET A 271 13.52 -16.19 -7.94
N GLY A 272 12.71 -15.16 -7.70
CA GLY A 272 12.00 -14.95 -6.43
C GLY A 272 12.87 -14.47 -5.27
N TRP A 273 14.15 -14.27 -5.48
CA TRP A 273 15.11 -13.80 -4.48
C TRP A 273 15.91 -12.61 -4.99
N MET A 274 16.21 -11.69 -4.09
CA MET A 274 17.13 -10.58 -4.33
C MET A 274 18.49 -10.89 -3.71
N GLU A 275 19.57 -10.50 -4.38
CA GLU A 275 20.93 -10.64 -3.87
C GLU A 275 21.55 -9.27 -3.58
N THR A 276 22.15 -9.12 -2.40
CA THR A 276 22.92 -7.94 -2.02
C THR A 276 24.09 -8.31 -1.10
N LYS A 277 24.86 -7.30 -0.68
CA LYS A 277 25.88 -7.44 0.37
C LYS A 277 25.58 -6.49 1.51
N VAL A 278 25.43 -7.05 2.72
CA VAL A 278 25.27 -6.28 3.95
C VAL A 278 26.54 -6.45 4.79
N ALA A 279 27.21 -5.34 5.06
CA ALA A 279 28.44 -5.32 5.83
C ALA A 279 29.54 -6.30 5.31
N GLY A 280 29.57 -6.53 4.00
CA GLY A 280 30.53 -7.42 3.32
C GLY A 280 30.08 -8.87 3.16
N THR A 281 29.01 -9.29 3.82
CA THR A 281 28.42 -10.63 3.70
C THR A 281 27.38 -10.67 2.58
N ARG A 282 27.39 -11.71 1.77
CA ARG A 282 26.39 -11.99 0.75
C ARG A 282 25.08 -12.38 1.43
N VAL A 283 24.01 -11.67 1.09
CA VAL A 283 22.65 -11.88 1.60
C VAL A 283 21.71 -12.05 0.42
N LEU A 284 21.00 -13.16 0.41
CA LEU A 284 19.83 -13.34 -0.44
C LEU A 284 18.62 -13.06 0.41
N TYR A 285 17.66 -12.32 -0.12
CA TYR A 285 16.47 -11.97 0.66
C TYR A 285 15.26 -11.78 -0.25
N GLN A 286 14.08 -11.93 0.34
CA GLN A 286 12.82 -11.48 -0.25
C GLN A 286 11.99 -10.81 0.82
N LEU A 287 11.42 -9.66 0.44
CA LEU A 287 10.48 -8.90 1.26
C LEU A 287 9.05 -9.21 0.82
N GLY A 288 8.17 -9.35 1.77
CA GLY A 288 6.75 -9.44 1.52
C GLY A 288 6.00 -8.32 2.22
N THR A 289 5.10 -7.67 1.52
CA THR A 289 4.22 -6.66 2.08
C THR A 289 2.77 -7.00 1.76
N ALA A 290 1.95 -7.00 2.80
CA ALA A 290 0.50 -7.12 2.70
C ALA A 290 -0.13 -5.91 3.41
N GLN A 291 -1.43 -5.71 3.27
CA GLN A 291 -2.10 -4.56 3.88
C GLN A 291 -1.98 -4.51 5.42
N ASN A 292 -1.68 -5.64 6.04
CA ASN A 292 -1.68 -5.83 7.49
C ASN A 292 -0.42 -6.51 8.04
N ALA A 293 0.57 -6.81 7.19
CA ALA A 293 1.78 -7.50 7.56
C ALA A 293 2.98 -7.09 6.69
N THR A 294 4.16 -7.15 7.28
CA THR A 294 5.46 -7.07 6.59
C THR A 294 6.25 -8.33 6.94
N THR A 295 6.85 -8.97 5.96
CA THR A 295 7.60 -10.21 6.15
C THR A 295 8.94 -10.13 5.42
N VAL A 296 9.94 -10.83 5.92
CA VAL A 296 11.22 -10.98 5.25
C VAL A 296 11.81 -12.36 5.51
N ALA A 297 12.36 -12.95 4.48
CA ALA A 297 13.24 -14.11 4.60
C ALA A 297 14.63 -13.76 4.05
N MET A 298 15.67 -14.22 4.73
CA MET A 298 17.06 -14.01 4.35
C MET A 298 17.83 -15.33 4.40
N LEU A 299 18.67 -15.52 3.41
CA LEU A 299 19.65 -16.61 3.36
C LEU A 299 21.06 -16.03 3.32
N LEU A 300 21.91 -16.55 4.19
CA LEU A 300 23.33 -16.24 4.25
C LEU A 300 24.11 -17.56 4.05
N PRO A 301 24.25 -18.04 2.81
CA PRO A 301 24.80 -19.39 2.55
C PRO A 301 26.24 -19.56 3.05
N GLU A 302 27.05 -18.50 3.00
CA GLU A 302 28.46 -18.51 3.45
C GLU A 302 28.58 -18.63 4.97
N GLU A 303 27.56 -18.14 5.71
CA GLU A 303 27.47 -18.20 7.17
C GLU A 303 26.62 -19.39 7.63
N ASN A 304 26.05 -20.17 6.70
CA ASN A 304 25.13 -21.27 6.99
C ASN A 304 23.94 -20.81 7.88
N LEU A 305 23.31 -19.69 7.52
CA LEU A 305 22.20 -19.10 8.29
C LEU A 305 21.01 -18.77 7.40
N GLY A 306 19.81 -19.02 7.95
CA GLY A 306 18.54 -18.55 7.46
C GLY A 306 17.82 -17.73 8.52
N ILE A 307 17.21 -16.60 8.16
CA ILE A 307 16.50 -15.72 9.07
C ILE A 307 15.14 -15.42 8.46
N THR A 308 14.08 -15.58 9.24
CA THR A 308 12.74 -15.09 8.89
C THR A 308 12.23 -14.17 9.97
N MET A 309 11.69 -13.03 9.58
CA MET A 309 11.00 -12.09 10.47
C MET A 309 9.64 -11.75 9.87
N MET A 310 8.62 -11.70 10.71
CA MET A 310 7.26 -11.36 10.33
C MET A 310 6.69 -10.35 11.32
N PHE A 311 6.17 -9.23 10.80
CA PHE A 311 5.65 -8.10 11.55
C PHE A 311 4.16 -7.96 11.24
N ASN A 312 3.33 -7.81 12.26
CA ASN A 312 1.88 -7.71 12.09
C ASN A 312 1.39 -6.29 11.81
N THR A 313 2.17 -5.56 11.05
CA THR A 313 1.81 -4.20 10.62
C THR A 313 2.38 -3.89 9.25
N MET A 314 1.67 -3.03 8.53
CA MET A 314 2.16 -2.38 7.33
C MET A 314 1.87 -0.89 7.42
N ASP A 315 2.91 -0.08 7.29
CA ASP A 315 2.87 1.37 7.25
C ASP A 315 3.82 1.88 6.15
N TYR A 316 3.24 2.17 5.01
CA TYR A 316 3.99 2.54 3.81
C TYR A 316 4.72 3.89 3.93
N LEU A 317 4.15 4.85 4.68
CA LEU A 317 4.68 6.21 4.75
C LEU A 317 5.94 6.32 5.61
N VAL A 318 5.95 5.67 6.77
CA VAL A 318 7.01 5.84 7.76
C VAL A 318 7.53 4.51 8.30
N GLY A 319 6.62 3.61 8.69
CA GLY A 319 6.94 2.41 9.45
C GLY A 319 7.77 1.42 8.66
N GLN A 320 7.54 1.26 7.36
CA GLN A 320 8.30 0.32 6.53
C GLN A 320 9.81 0.60 6.57
N LYS A 321 10.22 1.87 6.48
CA LYS A 321 11.65 2.24 6.58
C LYS A 321 12.23 2.00 7.97
N LEU A 322 11.42 2.05 9.01
CA LEU A 322 11.86 1.74 10.38
C LEU A 322 11.96 0.23 10.61
N ILE A 323 11.01 -0.54 10.07
CA ILE A 323 11.08 -2.00 10.04
C ILE A 323 12.35 -2.46 9.33
N GLN A 324 12.67 -1.92 8.15
CA GLN A 324 13.90 -2.23 7.42
C GLN A 324 15.17 -1.90 8.23
N LYS A 325 15.18 -0.80 8.99
CA LYS A 325 16.28 -0.51 9.91
C LYS A 325 16.41 -1.57 11.01
N MET A 326 15.27 -2.01 11.55
CA MET A 326 15.23 -3.07 12.57
C MET A 326 15.73 -4.40 12.02
N GLU A 327 15.28 -4.79 10.82
CA GLU A 327 15.72 -5.98 10.10
C GLU A 327 17.24 -5.96 9.88
N LYS A 328 17.79 -4.83 9.42
CA LYS A 328 19.22 -4.63 9.24
C LYS A 328 19.99 -4.69 10.57
N GLY A 329 19.44 -4.11 11.62
CA GLY A 329 20.02 -4.16 12.97
C GLY A 329 20.07 -5.60 13.50
N ILE A 330 18.99 -6.35 13.36
CA ILE A 330 18.93 -7.78 13.70
C ILE A 330 19.97 -8.58 12.91
N LEU A 331 20.03 -8.38 11.60
CA LEU A 331 21.03 -9.02 10.74
C LEU A 331 22.47 -8.71 11.20
N ASN A 332 22.78 -7.44 11.52
CA ASN A 332 24.08 -7.05 12.01
C ASN A 332 24.45 -7.77 13.32
N ILE A 333 23.51 -7.88 14.28
CA ILE A 333 23.74 -8.60 15.53
C ILE A 333 24.00 -10.09 15.26
N VAL A 334 23.23 -10.71 14.37
CA VAL A 334 23.43 -12.12 13.98
C VAL A 334 24.82 -12.33 13.37
N LEU A 335 25.33 -11.36 12.64
CA LEU A 335 26.69 -11.34 12.06
C LEU A 335 27.77 -10.90 13.08
N GLY A 336 27.45 -10.73 14.35
CA GLY A 336 28.38 -10.28 15.39
C GLY A 336 28.83 -8.82 15.24
N LYS A 337 28.03 -7.98 14.60
CA LYS A 337 28.31 -6.56 14.38
C LYS A 337 27.41 -5.68 15.24
N THR A 338 27.76 -4.40 15.34
CA THR A 338 26.91 -3.41 16.03
C THR A 338 25.69 -3.07 15.18
N ALA A 339 24.54 -2.98 15.82
CA ALA A 339 23.31 -2.51 15.22
C ALA A 339 23.12 -1.01 15.46
N ASP A 340 22.56 -0.32 14.46
CA ASP A 340 22.17 1.07 14.59
C ASP A 340 20.84 1.18 15.35
N GLU A 341 20.73 2.18 16.22
CA GLU A 341 19.48 2.48 16.92
C GLU A 341 18.49 3.20 16.00
N ILE A 342 17.17 2.94 16.17
CA ILE A 342 16.11 3.57 15.38
C ILE A 342 15.91 5.02 15.82
N GLY A 343 16.04 5.28 17.13
CA GLY A 343 15.90 6.61 17.73
C GLY A 343 14.46 7.01 18.06
N SER A 344 14.31 7.42 19.31
CA SER A 344 13.06 7.74 20.00
C SER A 344 12.36 8.90 19.38
N SER A 345 11.68 9.13 18.55
CA SER A 345 10.92 10.28 18.01
C SER A 345 10.76 10.32 16.48
N THR A 346 11.49 9.47 15.77
CA THR A 346 11.50 9.53 14.30
C THR A 346 10.10 9.29 13.72
N TYR A 347 9.39 8.30 14.22
CA TYR A 347 8.05 7.94 13.77
C TYR A 347 7.05 9.06 14.01
N MET A 348 6.89 9.47 15.29
CA MET A 348 5.93 10.50 15.68
C MET A 348 6.23 11.86 15.03
N THR A 349 7.50 12.22 14.87
CA THR A 349 7.88 13.49 14.23
C THR A 349 7.49 13.50 12.75
N LYS A 350 7.70 12.37 12.03
CA LYS A 350 7.33 12.28 10.62
C LYS A 350 5.81 12.32 10.43
N TYR A 351 5.05 11.58 11.27
CA TYR A 351 3.59 11.65 11.23
C TYR A 351 3.07 13.03 11.59
N ALA A 352 3.61 13.68 12.60
CA ALA A 352 3.20 15.05 12.96
C ALA A 352 3.36 16.04 11.79
N ILE A 353 4.38 15.86 10.95
CA ILE A 353 4.56 16.68 9.73
C ILE A 353 3.47 16.34 8.70
N VAL A 354 3.24 15.07 8.41
CA VAL A 354 2.22 14.63 7.45
C VAL A 354 0.83 15.07 7.89
N ASP A 355 0.47 14.80 9.14
CA ASP A 355 -0.83 15.17 9.72
C ASP A 355 -1.01 16.69 9.76
N GLY A 356 0.05 17.42 10.09
CA GLY A 356 0.05 18.88 10.06
C GLY A 356 -0.24 19.43 8.65
N LEU A 357 0.32 18.83 7.61
CA LEU A 357 0.02 19.19 6.21
C LEU A 357 -1.42 18.85 5.82
N VAL A 358 -1.93 17.71 6.25
CA VAL A 358 -3.34 17.31 6.03
C VAL A 358 -4.29 18.30 6.73
N VAL A 359 -4.05 18.60 8.00
CA VAL A 359 -4.86 19.59 8.76
C VAL A 359 -4.80 20.95 8.08
N LEU A 360 -3.62 21.42 7.67
CA LEU A 360 -3.46 22.68 6.94
C LEU A 360 -4.28 22.69 5.64
N ALA A 361 -4.21 21.62 4.86
CA ALA A 361 -4.97 21.50 3.62
C ALA A 361 -6.49 21.55 3.87
N LEU A 362 -6.99 20.87 4.90
CA LEU A 362 -8.39 20.91 5.30
C LEU A 362 -8.81 22.29 5.79
N VAL A 363 -8.00 22.96 6.60
CA VAL A 363 -8.26 24.36 7.04
C VAL A 363 -8.33 25.29 5.84
N LEU A 364 -7.41 25.16 4.87
CA LEU A 364 -7.43 25.96 3.64
C LEU A 364 -8.67 25.65 2.78
N ALA A 365 -9.13 24.41 2.73
CA ALA A 365 -10.36 24.04 2.03
C ALA A 365 -11.61 24.65 2.67
N TRP A 366 -11.65 24.76 4.00
CA TRP A 366 -12.76 25.37 4.75
C TRP A 366 -12.67 26.90 4.86
N LEU A 367 -11.51 27.49 4.64
CA LEU A 367 -11.29 28.94 4.78
C LEU A 367 -12.27 29.79 3.94
N PRO A 368 -12.56 29.45 2.66
CA PRO A 368 -13.53 30.21 1.87
C PRO A 368 -14.94 30.18 2.44
N ILE A 369 -15.34 29.08 3.10
CA ILE A 369 -16.64 28.94 3.78
C ILE A 369 -16.67 29.78 5.04
N MET A 370 -15.63 29.72 5.86
CA MET A 370 -15.50 30.52 7.09
C MET A 370 -15.49 32.04 6.78
N MET A 371 -14.89 32.44 5.65
CA MET A 371 -14.86 33.84 5.20
C MET A 371 -16.13 34.28 4.50
N MET A 372 -17.19 33.46 4.45
CA MET A 372 -18.40 33.76 3.71
C MET A 372 -19.15 35.00 4.24
N GLY A 373 -19.11 35.25 5.57
CA GLY A 373 -19.63 36.46 6.16
C GLY A 373 -18.93 37.73 5.63
N PHE A 374 -17.62 37.70 5.52
CA PHE A 374 -16.81 38.78 4.94
C PHE A 374 -17.06 38.91 3.43
N TRP A 375 -17.15 37.79 2.73
CA TRP A 375 -17.46 37.72 1.31
C TRP A 375 -18.86 38.30 1.01
N SER A 376 -19.90 37.94 1.80
CA SER A 376 -21.25 38.49 1.65
C SER A 376 -21.32 39.99 1.93
N HIS A 377 -20.58 40.47 2.94
CA HIS A 377 -20.48 41.89 3.27
C HIS A 377 -19.82 42.72 2.15
N ARG A 378 -18.72 42.21 1.60
CA ARG A 378 -17.99 42.88 0.50
C ARG A 378 -18.82 42.96 -0.79
N ARG A 379 -19.77 42.02 -0.99
CA ARG A 379 -20.63 41.97 -2.17
C ARG A 379 -21.98 42.73 -2.04
N LYS A 380 -22.31 43.26 -0.90
CA LYS A 380 -23.51 44.10 -0.76
C LYS A 380 -23.53 45.32 -1.72
N ASN A 381 -22.37 45.78 -2.15
CA ASN A 381 -22.20 47.00 -2.92
C ASN A 381 -21.63 46.80 -4.34
N HIS A 382 -21.38 45.58 -4.79
CA HIS A 382 -20.77 45.33 -6.11
C HIS A 382 -21.54 44.25 -6.89
N ILE A 383 -21.77 44.54 -8.17
CA ILE A 383 -22.28 43.59 -9.15
C ILE A 383 -21.28 42.42 -9.27
N TRP A 384 -21.78 41.20 -9.41
CA TRP A 384 -20.99 39.99 -9.65
C TRP A 384 -20.04 40.21 -10.83
N SER A 385 -18.74 40.34 -10.57
CA SER A 385 -17.79 40.38 -11.68
C SER A 385 -17.61 38.96 -12.21
N ILE A 386 -17.62 38.81 -13.52
CA ILE A 386 -17.38 37.54 -14.21
C ILE A 386 -16.09 36.90 -13.71
N GLY A 387 -15.01 37.70 -13.51
CA GLY A 387 -13.76 37.21 -12.97
C GLY A 387 -13.87 36.60 -11.56
N GLY A 388 -14.72 37.16 -10.68
CA GLY A 388 -14.96 36.61 -9.35
C GLY A 388 -15.69 35.26 -9.39
N ILE A 389 -16.64 35.09 -10.32
CA ILE A 389 -17.35 33.82 -10.51
C ILE A 389 -16.38 32.75 -11.07
N CYS A 390 -15.54 33.13 -12.04
CA CYS A 390 -14.52 32.23 -12.60
C CYS A 390 -13.52 31.76 -11.55
N ILE A 391 -13.03 32.66 -10.68
CA ILE A 391 -12.10 32.30 -9.59
C ILE A 391 -12.79 31.35 -8.59
N ASP A 392 -14.01 31.63 -8.19
CA ASP A 392 -14.78 30.76 -7.29
C ASP A 392 -15.03 29.39 -7.93
N GLY A 393 -15.36 29.33 -9.21
CA GLY A 393 -15.51 28.10 -9.97
C GLY A 393 -14.20 27.31 -10.07
N LEU A 394 -13.08 28.00 -10.35
CA LEU A 394 -11.77 27.36 -10.39
C LEU A 394 -11.42 26.70 -9.03
N ILE A 395 -11.56 27.42 -7.94
CA ILE A 395 -11.18 26.94 -6.60
C ILE A 395 -12.08 25.79 -6.15
N HIS A 396 -13.40 25.90 -6.33
CA HIS A 396 -14.35 25.00 -5.70
C HIS A 396 -14.85 23.85 -6.59
N LEU A 397 -14.65 23.93 -7.92
CA LEU A 397 -15.04 22.89 -8.85
C LEU A 397 -13.85 22.30 -9.61
N VAL A 398 -12.98 23.15 -10.19
CA VAL A 398 -11.88 22.66 -11.02
C VAL A 398 -10.79 22.04 -10.17
N VAL A 399 -10.34 22.72 -9.10
CA VAL A 399 -9.28 22.19 -8.22
C VAL A 399 -9.61 20.80 -7.65
N PRO A 400 -10.76 20.57 -6.98
CA PRO A 400 -11.07 19.24 -6.47
C PRO A 400 -11.26 18.20 -7.58
N SER A 401 -11.81 18.57 -8.73
CA SER A 401 -11.95 17.67 -9.88
C SER A 401 -10.60 17.24 -10.46
N VAL A 402 -9.64 18.17 -10.55
CA VAL A 402 -8.27 17.87 -10.99
C VAL A 402 -7.56 16.99 -9.95
N VAL A 403 -7.68 17.29 -8.66
CA VAL A 403 -7.08 16.48 -7.58
C VAL A 403 -7.61 15.04 -7.61
N LEU A 404 -8.93 14.87 -7.71
CA LEU A 404 -9.53 13.54 -7.84
C LEU A 404 -9.16 12.87 -9.17
N GLY A 405 -9.14 13.61 -10.28
CA GLY A 405 -8.70 13.11 -11.57
C GLY A 405 -7.26 12.58 -11.51
N LEU A 406 -6.34 13.32 -10.93
CA LEU A 406 -4.96 12.88 -10.72
C LEU A 406 -4.87 11.66 -9.80
N LEU A 407 -5.69 11.61 -8.75
CA LEU A 407 -5.75 10.43 -7.88
C LEU A 407 -6.12 9.17 -8.67
N TYR A 408 -7.08 9.25 -9.58
CA TYR A 408 -7.57 8.09 -10.34
C TYR A 408 -6.75 7.76 -11.60
N THR A 409 -6.03 8.72 -12.18
CA THR A 409 -5.30 8.50 -13.45
C THR A 409 -3.80 8.33 -13.29
N VAL A 410 -3.20 8.96 -12.28
CA VAL A 410 -1.73 9.02 -12.15
C VAL A 410 -1.24 8.33 -10.87
N ALA A 411 -2.01 8.43 -9.78
CA ALA A 411 -1.54 8.09 -8.44
C ALA A 411 -1.78 6.64 -8.02
N GLN A 412 -2.11 5.73 -8.94
CA GLN A 412 -2.40 4.33 -8.58
C GLN A 412 -3.37 4.26 -7.39
N THR A 413 -4.62 4.59 -7.62
CA THR A 413 -5.66 4.72 -6.59
C THR A 413 -5.72 3.54 -5.63
N ASP A 414 -5.54 2.31 -6.15
CA ASP A 414 -5.58 1.09 -5.35
C ASP A 414 -4.40 0.98 -4.40
N LEU A 415 -3.20 1.44 -4.80
CA LEU A 415 -2.03 1.50 -3.91
C LEU A 415 -2.29 2.46 -2.75
N ILE A 416 -2.70 3.71 -3.05
CA ILE A 416 -2.97 4.71 -2.02
C ILE A 416 -4.10 4.25 -1.11
N ARG A 417 -5.19 3.72 -1.66
CA ARG A 417 -6.32 3.22 -0.90
C ARG A 417 -5.94 2.04 0.01
N SER A 418 -5.10 1.14 -0.48
CA SER A 418 -4.73 -0.09 0.22
C SER A 418 -3.64 0.13 1.26
N TYR A 419 -2.67 1.00 0.99
CA TYR A 419 -1.47 1.15 1.82
C TYR A 419 -1.33 2.52 2.51
N MET A 420 -2.12 3.53 2.10
CA MET A 420 -2.15 4.87 2.70
C MET A 420 -3.59 5.35 2.86
N PRO A 421 -4.43 4.60 3.60
CA PRO A 421 -5.87 4.88 3.68
C PRO A 421 -6.21 6.22 4.32
N ASP A 422 -5.38 6.72 5.21
CA ASP A 422 -5.45 8.05 5.83
C ASP A 422 -5.27 9.17 4.79
N LEU A 423 -4.25 9.06 3.93
CA LEU A 423 -4.02 10.00 2.84
C LEU A 423 -5.18 9.97 1.82
N PHE A 424 -5.68 8.77 1.49
CA PHE A 424 -6.85 8.61 0.62
C PHE A 424 -8.08 9.33 1.19
N LEU A 425 -8.38 9.12 2.48
CA LEU A 425 -9.48 9.78 3.18
C LEU A 425 -9.29 11.30 3.25
N ALA A 426 -8.06 11.78 3.48
CA ALA A 426 -7.74 13.19 3.52
C ALA A 426 -7.96 13.88 2.17
N ILE A 427 -7.55 13.26 1.07
CA ILE A 427 -7.78 13.77 -0.30
C ILE A 427 -9.29 13.89 -0.59
N TRP A 428 -10.06 12.86 -0.25
CA TRP A 428 -11.51 12.91 -0.40
C TRP A 428 -12.18 13.97 0.49
N ALA A 429 -11.77 14.07 1.75
CA ALA A 429 -12.29 15.09 2.67
C ALA A 429 -11.99 16.50 2.17
N PHE A 430 -10.79 16.75 1.63
CA PHE A 430 -10.41 18.01 0.99
C PHE A 430 -11.31 18.33 -0.21
N ALA A 431 -11.47 17.39 -1.14
CA ALA A 431 -12.29 17.59 -2.34
C ALA A 431 -13.77 17.84 -1.98
N ILE A 432 -14.35 17.04 -1.09
CA ILE A 432 -15.73 17.19 -0.60
C ILE A 432 -15.92 18.55 0.06
N SER A 433 -14.97 19.01 0.88
CA SER A 433 -15.01 20.32 1.54
C SER A 433 -15.11 21.47 0.53
N LEU A 434 -14.34 21.40 -0.55
CA LEU A 434 -14.39 22.40 -1.61
C LEU A 434 -15.74 22.36 -2.39
N TYR A 435 -16.26 21.16 -2.69
CA TYR A 435 -17.58 21.04 -3.34
C TYR A 435 -18.71 21.55 -2.45
N ILE A 436 -18.69 21.27 -1.15
CA ILE A 436 -19.63 21.85 -0.18
C ILE A 436 -19.54 23.38 -0.22
N GLY A 437 -18.34 23.94 -0.27
CA GLY A 437 -18.11 25.38 -0.43
C GLY A 437 -18.75 25.94 -1.70
N ALA A 438 -18.66 25.25 -2.83
CA ALA A 438 -19.35 25.64 -4.07
C ALA A 438 -20.87 25.70 -3.88
N VAL A 439 -21.46 24.65 -3.32
CA VAL A 439 -22.92 24.56 -3.11
C VAL A 439 -23.41 25.69 -2.19
N ILE A 440 -22.71 25.93 -1.08
CA ILE A 440 -23.10 26.98 -0.14
C ILE A 440 -23.01 28.37 -0.79
N LYS A 441 -21.96 28.62 -1.58
CA LYS A 441 -21.82 29.89 -2.32
C LYS A 441 -22.90 30.05 -3.38
N LEU A 442 -23.25 29.00 -4.12
CA LEU A 442 -24.34 29.03 -5.09
C LEU A 442 -25.69 29.34 -4.42
N ILE A 443 -26.00 28.70 -3.28
CA ILE A 443 -27.21 28.99 -2.49
C ILE A 443 -27.22 30.45 -2.03
N ALA A 444 -26.10 30.93 -1.48
CA ALA A 444 -25.97 32.31 -1.05
C ALA A 444 -26.16 33.30 -2.20
N MET A 445 -25.64 32.99 -3.38
CA MET A 445 -25.86 33.78 -4.60
C MET A 445 -27.35 33.86 -4.95
N PHE A 446 -28.03 32.71 -4.95
CA PHE A 446 -29.44 32.62 -5.33
C PHE A 446 -30.34 33.42 -4.35
N VAL A 447 -30.10 33.26 -3.03
CA VAL A 447 -30.86 33.98 -2.02
C VAL A 447 -30.60 35.49 -2.11
N TYR A 448 -29.37 35.92 -2.38
CA TYR A 448 -29.04 37.33 -2.52
C TYR A 448 -29.66 37.97 -3.75
N THR A 449 -29.65 37.27 -4.90
CA THR A 449 -30.28 37.74 -6.15
C THR A 449 -31.78 37.89 -5.96
N LYS A 450 -32.44 36.93 -5.29
CA LYS A 450 -33.89 36.99 -5.00
C LYS A 450 -34.24 38.18 -4.09
N LYS A 451 -33.44 38.44 -3.04
CA LYS A 451 -33.66 39.62 -2.17
C LYS A 451 -33.48 40.94 -2.88
N LYS A 452 -32.49 41.05 -3.79
CA LYS A 452 -32.25 42.25 -4.58
C LYS A 452 -33.39 42.51 -5.56
N HIS A 453 -33.95 41.46 -6.14
CA HIS A 453 -35.10 41.57 -7.08
C HIS A 453 -36.37 42.03 -6.33
N ALA A 454 -36.64 41.46 -5.16
CA ALA A 454 -37.76 41.88 -4.30
C ALA A 454 -37.66 43.35 -3.86
N ALA A 455 -36.47 43.79 -3.42
CA ALA A 455 -36.23 45.19 -3.06
C ALA A 455 -36.30 46.16 -4.25
N GLY A 456 -35.95 45.70 -5.45
CA GLY A 456 -36.13 46.47 -6.67
C GLY A 456 -37.61 46.67 -7.06
N VAL A 457 -38.43 45.62 -6.90
CA VAL A 457 -39.86 45.68 -7.14
C VAL A 457 -40.56 46.61 -6.13
N GLU A 458 -40.22 46.53 -4.82
CA GLU A 458 -40.74 47.42 -3.79
C GLU A 458 -40.38 48.90 -4.07
N LEU A 459 -39.20 49.20 -4.59
CA LEU A 459 -38.78 50.55 -4.98
C LEU A 459 -39.53 51.06 -6.21
N GLU A 460 -39.75 50.19 -7.22
CA GLU A 460 -40.56 50.56 -8.39
C GLU A 460 -42.03 50.83 -8.02
N GLU A 461 -42.65 50.00 -7.16
CA GLU A 461 -44.01 50.22 -6.65
C GLU A 461 -44.11 51.55 -5.87
N GLN A 462 -43.15 51.86 -4.97
CA GLN A 462 -43.12 53.14 -4.25
C GLN A 462 -42.93 54.33 -5.17
N THR A 463 -42.17 54.16 -6.26
CA THR A 463 -41.94 55.26 -7.23
C THR A 463 -43.24 55.51 -8.05
N VAL A 464 -43.94 54.45 -8.48
CA VAL A 464 -45.19 54.56 -9.18
C VAL A 464 -46.29 55.15 -8.30
N GLU A 465 -46.41 54.72 -7.02
CA GLU A 465 -47.36 55.33 -6.07
C GLU A 465 -47.04 56.80 -5.80
N SER A 466 -45.76 57.21 -5.75
CA SER A 466 -45.40 58.62 -5.56
C SER A 466 -45.66 59.48 -6.78
N GLU A 467 -45.49 58.91 -8.01
CA GLU A 467 -45.86 59.60 -9.27
C GLU A 467 -47.39 59.73 -9.45
N GLU A 468 -48.16 58.72 -9.13
CA GLU A 468 -49.61 58.74 -9.12
C GLU A 468 -50.15 59.78 -8.10
N ALA A 469 -49.55 59.81 -6.90
CA ALA A 469 -49.90 60.79 -5.88
C ALA A 469 -49.57 62.22 -6.32
N ALA A 470 -48.43 62.44 -7.00
CA ALA A 470 -48.04 63.72 -7.55
C ALA A 470 -48.99 64.19 -8.69
N ASN A 471 -49.33 63.27 -9.58
CA ASN A 471 -50.28 63.56 -10.68
C ASN A 471 -51.69 63.87 -10.18
N SER A 472 -52.19 63.18 -9.18
CA SER A 472 -53.48 63.46 -8.52
C SER A 472 -53.52 64.83 -7.81
N LEU A 473 -52.36 65.31 -7.31
CA LEU A 473 -52.22 66.64 -6.73
C LEU A 473 -52.21 67.75 -7.81
N VAL A 474 -51.61 67.44 -8.97
CA VAL A 474 -51.66 68.38 -10.12
C VAL A 474 -53.06 68.50 -10.65
N GLU A 475 -53.81 67.40 -10.92
CA GLU A 475 -55.19 67.43 -11.33
C GLU A 475 -56.09 68.17 -10.34
N LYS A 476 -55.92 68.00 -9.02
CA LYS A 476 -56.67 68.72 -8.01
C LYS A 476 -56.38 70.22 -7.99
N ASN A 477 -55.17 70.63 -8.40
CA ASN A 477 -54.77 72.03 -8.47
C ASN A 477 -55.28 72.69 -9.80
N GLU A 478 -55.34 71.92 -10.89
CA GLU A 478 -55.96 72.40 -12.13
C GLU A 478 -57.47 72.57 -12.00
N ASP A 479 -58.19 71.66 -11.35
CA ASP A 479 -59.61 71.77 -11.05
C ASP A 479 -59.94 72.98 -10.15
N LYS A 480 -59.02 73.36 -9.24
CA LYS A 480 -59.20 74.56 -8.43
C LYS A 480 -58.89 75.90 -9.15
N SER A 481 -58.19 75.85 -10.27
CA SER A 481 -57.90 77.05 -11.07
C SER A 481 -59.02 77.38 -12.07
N VAL A 482 -59.78 76.33 -12.48
CA VAL A 482 -60.91 76.52 -13.38
C VAL A 482 -62.12 77.13 -12.64
N ASP A 483 -62.36 76.81 -11.38
CA ASP A 483 -63.44 77.35 -10.55
C ASP A 483 -63.25 78.84 -10.12
N LYS A 484 -62.13 79.48 -10.49
CA LYS A 484 -61.84 80.89 -10.12
C LYS A 484 -62.01 81.88 -11.28
N GLU A 485 -62.27 81.43 -12.55
CA GLU A 485 -62.45 82.31 -13.67
C GLU A 485 -63.93 82.59 -14.03
N ASP A 486 -64.90 81.98 -13.27
CA ASP A 486 -66.35 82.23 -13.57
C ASP A 486 -67.04 83.13 -12.50
N THR A 487 -66.28 83.93 -11.75
CA THR A 487 -66.89 84.98 -10.87
C THR A 487 -66.09 86.29 -10.92
N GLU A 488 -66.22 87.06 -12.08
CA GLU A 488 -66.16 88.49 -12.16
C GLU A 488 -67.05 88.99 -13.30
#